data_57032a650292c12f27759074e4ff866e
#
_entry.id   57032a650292c12f27759074e4ff866e
#
_cell.length_a   1.000
_cell.length_b   1.000
_cell.length_c   1.000
_cell.angle_alpha   90.00
_cell.angle_beta   90.00
_cell.angle_gamma   90.00
#
_symmetry.space_group_name_H-M   'P 1'
#
loop_
_entity.id
_entity.type
_entity.pdbx_description
1 polymer ?
#
loop_
_entity_poly.entity_id
_entity_poly.type
_entity_poly.pdbx_seq_one_letter_code
_entity_poly.pdbx_strand_id
1 'polypeptide(L)'
;MRRTIRALMLALMLALGPAVVLVAGPAAADEIQRIGAPASPIASAVIVPAGYDMIYVSGITPPVLNPDAPAGTPRDFGDTKTQTIGVIERIKGILEAQGASLADVVMMRVLLVGDPAKGGQMDFAGMMEGYRQYFATEAQPNKPARITSQVAGLVAPGMMVEIEVQAAVKPD
;
A
#
# COMPACT_ATOMS: atom_id res chain seq x y z
N MET A 1 -62.98 -73.94 3.29
CA MET A 1 -61.68 -73.56 3.88
C MET A 1 -60.85 -72.77 2.85
N ARG A 2 -60.83 -71.49 2.88
CA ARG A 2 -59.95 -70.61 2.03
C ARG A 2 -59.36 -69.55 2.95
N ARG A 3 -58.02 -69.61 3.19
CA ARG A 3 -57.27 -68.64 3.93
C ARG A 3 -56.75 -67.52 2.94
N THR A 4 -57.25 -66.36 3.09
CA THR A 4 -56.81 -65.18 2.37
C THR A 4 -55.60 -64.53 3.09
N ILE A 5 -54.45 -64.58 2.45
CA ILE A 5 -53.20 -63.86 2.88
C ILE A 5 -53.33 -62.42 2.45
N ARG A 6 -53.36 -61.52 3.42
CA ARG A 6 -53.25 -60.04 3.18
C ARG A 6 -51.77 -59.72 3.15
N ALA A 7 -51.25 -59.30 1.98
CA ALA A 7 -49.95 -58.73 1.82
C ALA A 7 -49.99 -57.26 2.28
N LEU A 8 -49.16 -56.92 3.27
CA LEU A 8 -48.97 -55.60 3.76
C LEU A 8 -47.85 -54.90 2.92
N MET A 9 -48.23 -54.01 2.00
CA MET A 9 -47.27 -53.16 1.30
C MET A 9 -46.85 -52.02 2.21
N LEU A 10 -45.59 -52.05 2.67
CA LEU A 10 -44.95 -50.95 3.38
C LEU A 10 -44.39 -49.97 2.34
N ALA A 11 -45.03 -48.83 2.12
CA ALA A 11 -44.54 -47.78 1.25
C ALA A 11 -43.44 -47.01 2.00
N LEU A 12 -42.19 -47.17 1.56
CA LEU A 12 -41.04 -46.39 2.04
C LEU A 12 -41.04 -45.06 1.30
N MET A 13 -41.56 -44.03 1.94
CA MET A 13 -41.41 -42.63 1.43
C MET A 13 -39.99 -42.17 1.75
N LEU A 14 -39.11 -42.11 0.74
CA LEU A 14 -37.85 -41.39 0.78
C LEU A 14 -38.17 -39.89 0.71
N ALA A 15 -38.04 -39.19 1.84
CA ALA A 15 -38.09 -37.74 1.85
C ALA A 15 -36.76 -37.20 1.26
N LEU A 16 -36.78 -36.76 0.00
CA LEU A 16 -35.72 -35.92 -0.55
C LEU A 16 -35.86 -34.51 0.09
N GLY A 17 -35.03 -34.27 1.11
CA GLY A 17 -34.84 -32.91 1.60
C GLY A 17 -34.18 -32.01 0.51
N PRO A 18 -34.46 -30.70 0.49
CA PRO A 18 -33.81 -29.81 -0.48
C PRO A 18 -32.31 -29.85 -0.26
N ALA A 19 -31.57 -30.27 -1.27
CA ALA A 19 -30.12 -30.14 -1.29
C ALA A 19 -29.76 -28.65 -1.32
N VAL A 20 -29.26 -28.14 -0.20
CA VAL A 20 -28.68 -26.77 -0.14
C VAL A 20 -27.37 -26.85 -0.93
N VAL A 21 -27.41 -26.37 -2.17
CA VAL A 21 -26.20 -26.14 -2.95
C VAL A 21 -25.54 -24.91 -2.36
N LEU A 22 -24.52 -25.10 -1.51
CA LEU A 22 -23.60 -24.03 -1.17
C LEU A 22 -22.85 -23.66 -2.46
N VAL A 23 -23.23 -22.54 -3.06
CA VAL A 23 -22.41 -21.90 -4.09
C VAL A 23 -21.22 -21.30 -3.35
N ALA A 24 -20.07 -21.98 -3.40
CA ALA A 24 -18.82 -21.38 -2.97
C ALA A 24 -18.60 -20.15 -3.83
N GLY A 25 -18.66 -18.96 -3.22
CA GLY A 25 -18.21 -17.72 -3.85
C GLY A 25 -16.75 -17.87 -4.30
N PRO A 26 -16.26 -17.01 -5.22
CA PRO A 26 -14.86 -17.02 -5.57
C PRO A 26 -14.02 -16.96 -4.29
N ALA A 27 -13.09 -17.91 -4.14
CA ALA A 27 -12.17 -17.91 -3.00
C ALA A 27 -11.54 -16.53 -2.94
N ALA A 28 -11.64 -15.83 -1.80
CA ALA A 28 -10.96 -14.57 -1.59
C ALA A 28 -9.46 -14.83 -1.83
N ALA A 29 -8.81 -13.97 -2.61
CA ALA A 29 -7.37 -14.09 -2.81
C ALA A 29 -6.67 -13.99 -1.44
N ASP A 30 -5.79 -14.93 -1.14
CA ASP A 30 -5.04 -14.96 0.13
C ASP A 30 -3.85 -14.00 0.12
N GLU A 31 -3.60 -13.32 -1.00
CA GLU A 31 -2.46 -12.44 -1.19
C GLU A 31 -2.88 -11.06 -1.70
N ILE A 32 -2.07 -10.05 -1.40
CA ILE A 32 -2.27 -8.67 -1.85
C ILE A 32 -2.23 -8.61 -3.38
N GLN A 33 -3.32 -8.13 -3.99
CA GLN A 33 -3.40 -7.92 -5.43
C GLN A 33 -3.09 -6.46 -5.78
N ARG A 34 -2.18 -6.26 -6.73
CA ARG A 34 -1.79 -4.93 -7.24
C ARG A 34 -2.24 -4.80 -8.69
N ILE A 35 -3.26 -3.98 -8.90
CA ILE A 35 -3.94 -3.80 -10.19
C ILE A 35 -3.35 -2.58 -10.89
N GLY A 36 -3.03 -2.73 -12.17
CA GLY A 36 -2.52 -1.62 -12.99
C GLY A 36 -1.71 -2.10 -14.19
N ALA A 37 -1.33 -1.18 -15.06
CA ALA A 37 -0.50 -1.48 -16.22
C ALA A 37 0.91 -1.91 -15.79
N PRO A 38 1.51 -2.94 -16.41
CA PRO A 38 2.86 -3.41 -16.06
C PRO A 38 3.92 -2.30 -16.08
N ALA A 39 3.87 -1.42 -17.09
CA ALA A 39 4.82 -0.32 -17.26
C ALA A 39 4.54 0.88 -16.32
N SER A 40 3.41 0.91 -15.62
CA SER A 40 3.11 1.99 -14.68
C SER A 40 4.01 1.89 -13.45
N PRO A 41 4.57 3.00 -12.94
CA PRO A 41 5.36 2.99 -11.70
C PRO A 41 4.50 2.86 -10.44
N ILE A 42 3.18 2.93 -10.56
CA ILE A 42 2.22 2.83 -9.46
C ILE A 42 1.10 1.85 -9.80
N ALA A 43 0.47 1.27 -8.80
CA ALA A 43 -0.77 0.53 -8.97
C ALA A 43 -1.96 1.49 -9.15
N SER A 44 -2.94 1.11 -9.97
CA SER A 44 -4.23 1.81 -10.09
C SER A 44 -5.13 1.53 -8.89
N ALA A 45 -5.02 0.31 -8.33
CA ALA A 45 -5.69 -0.12 -7.12
C ALA A 45 -4.87 -1.21 -6.43
N VAL A 46 -5.06 -1.37 -5.13
CA VAL A 46 -4.52 -2.48 -4.35
C VAL A 46 -5.66 -3.10 -3.56
N ILE A 47 -5.79 -4.42 -3.63
CA ILE A 47 -6.74 -5.18 -2.81
C ILE A 47 -5.93 -5.87 -1.73
N VAL A 48 -6.23 -5.57 -0.48
CA VAL A 48 -5.67 -6.23 0.70
C VAL A 48 -6.71 -7.22 1.21
N PRO A 49 -6.42 -8.53 1.25
CA PRO A 49 -7.33 -9.53 1.79
C PRO A 49 -7.59 -9.33 3.28
N ALA A 50 -8.68 -9.93 3.78
CA ALA A 50 -8.91 -10.00 5.23
C ALA A 50 -7.77 -10.76 5.93
N GLY A 51 -7.47 -10.38 7.18
CA GLY A 51 -6.44 -11.04 7.99
C GLY A 51 -5.03 -10.47 7.84
N TYR A 52 -4.84 -9.41 7.07
CA TYR A 52 -3.60 -8.63 7.09
C TYR A 52 -3.63 -7.57 8.18
N ASP A 53 -2.53 -7.42 8.90
CA ASP A 53 -2.31 -6.31 9.80
C ASP A 53 -1.91 -5.07 9.02
N MET A 54 -2.47 -3.91 9.39
CA MET A 54 -2.21 -2.64 8.72
C MET A 54 -1.27 -1.77 9.55
N ILE A 55 -0.19 -1.30 8.92
CA ILE A 55 0.74 -0.33 9.50
C ILE A 55 0.49 1.03 8.84
N TYR A 56 0.11 2.02 9.65
CA TYR A 56 -0.08 3.40 9.21
C TYR A 56 1.14 4.24 9.62
N VAL A 57 1.93 4.65 8.65
CA VAL A 57 3.08 5.55 8.88
C VAL A 57 2.63 6.97 8.63
N SER A 58 2.80 7.82 9.63
CA SER A 58 2.49 9.27 9.55
C SER A 58 3.29 9.95 8.44
N GLY A 59 2.94 11.21 8.12
CA GLY A 59 3.73 12.03 7.20
C GLY A 59 5.17 12.18 7.67
N ILE A 60 6.10 11.71 6.85
CA ILE A 60 7.54 11.78 7.09
C ILE A 60 8.12 12.88 6.22
N THR A 61 8.87 13.78 6.85
CA THR A 61 9.58 14.89 6.22
C THR A 61 11.07 14.55 6.01
N PRO A 62 11.81 15.25 5.13
CA PRO A 62 13.20 14.96 4.84
C PRO A 62 14.12 15.15 6.05
N PRO A 63 15.21 14.39 6.13
CA PRO A 63 16.27 14.67 7.10
C PRO A 63 17.00 15.96 6.77
N VAL A 64 17.55 16.63 7.79
CA VAL A 64 18.47 17.77 7.60
C VAL A 64 19.81 17.22 7.12
N LEU A 65 20.38 17.82 6.05
CA LEU A 65 21.66 17.41 5.48
C LEU A 65 22.86 18.07 6.18
N ASN A 66 22.62 19.20 6.88
CA ASN A 66 23.66 19.95 7.61
C ASN A 66 23.37 20.03 9.12
N PRO A 67 23.18 18.88 9.83
CA PRO A 67 22.75 18.87 11.24
C PRO A 67 23.77 19.54 12.18
N ASP A 68 25.06 19.50 11.84
CA ASP A 68 26.16 20.04 12.63
C ASP A 68 26.52 21.49 12.26
N ALA A 69 25.74 22.13 11.40
CA ALA A 69 26.00 23.51 11.02
C ALA A 69 25.84 24.47 12.22
N PRO A 70 26.64 25.58 12.30
CA PRO A 70 26.53 26.55 13.36
C PRO A 70 25.10 27.07 13.60
N ALA A 71 24.78 27.44 14.82
CA ALA A 71 23.49 27.98 15.19
C ALA A 71 23.15 29.19 14.31
N GLY A 72 21.93 29.28 13.80
CA GLY A 72 21.48 30.33 12.88
C GLY A 72 21.73 30.04 11.40
N THR A 73 22.47 28.99 11.04
CA THR A 73 22.59 28.54 9.65
C THR A 73 21.25 27.97 9.17
N PRO A 74 20.75 28.35 7.97
CA PRO A 74 19.56 27.74 7.40
C PRO A 74 19.73 26.23 7.27
N ARG A 75 18.66 25.51 7.56
CA ARG A 75 18.63 24.03 7.37
C ARG A 75 18.66 23.71 5.88
N ASP A 76 19.55 22.78 5.52
CA ASP A 76 19.65 22.24 4.18
C ASP A 76 18.93 20.89 4.12
N PHE A 77 18.02 20.75 3.15
CA PHE A 77 17.30 19.52 2.88
C PHE A 77 17.60 18.96 1.48
N GLY A 78 18.37 19.68 0.67
CA GLY A 78 18.63 19.36 -0.72
C GLY A 78 17.43 19.63 -1.65
N ASP A 79 17.56 19.15 -2.88
CA ASP A 79 16.51 19.24 -3.89
C ASP A 79 15.38 18.20 -3.66
N THR A 80 14.32 18.25 -4.47
CA THR A 80 13.16 17.36 -4.37
C THR A 80 13.55 15.90 -4.48
N LYS A 81 14.51 15.53 -5.35
CA LYS A 81 15.00 14.15 -5.48
C LYS A 81 15.69 13.68 -4.19
N THR A 82 16.60 14.48 -3.67
CA THR A 82 17.33 14.20 -2.42
C THR A 82 16.38 14.06 -1.25
N GLN A 83 15.42 14.98 -1.13
CA GLN A 83 14.38 14.92 -0.09
C GLN A 83 13.53 13.66 -0.23
N THR A 84 13.11 13.28 -1.44
CA THR A 84 12.32 12.06 -1.68
C THR A 84 13.07 10.81 -1.23
N ILE A 85 14.36 10.71 -1.57
CA ILE A 85 15.22 9.60 -1.14
C ILE A 85 15.30 9.56 0.38
N GLY A 86 15.62 10.67 1.02
CA GLY A 86 15.76 10.75 2.47
C GLY A 86 14.46 10.40 3.23
N VAL A 87 13.31 10.83 2.70
CA VAL A 87 12.00 10.48 3.27
C VAL A 87 11.73 8.98 3.14
N ILE A 88 11.96 8.39 1.96
CA ILE A 88 11.72 6.95 1.74
C ILE A 88 12.64 6.10 2.60
N GLU A 89 13.90 6.47 2.77
CA GLU A 89 14.83 5.76 3.68
C GLU A 89 14.34 5.80 5.14
N ARG A 90 13.80 6.92 5.61
CA ARG A 90 13.21 7.02 6.94
C ARG A 90 11.96 6.12 7.08
N ILE A 91 11.07 6.12 6.08
CA ILE A 91 9.90 5.23 6.04
C ILE A 91 10.34 3.77 6.07
N LYS A 92 11.35 3.42 5.28
CA LYS A 92 11.94 2.08 5.25
C LYS A 92 12.39 1.63 6.65
N GLY A 93 13.17 2.46 7.35
CA GLY A 93 13.61 2.15 8.71
C GLY A 93 12.46 1.99 9.71
N ILE A 94 11.38 2.79 9.57
CA ILE A 94 10.18 2.67 10.42
C ILE A 94 9.47 1.33 10.16
N LEU A 95 9.31 0.93 8.89
CA LEU A 95 8.67 -0.33 8.53
C LEU A 95 9.50 -1.53 8.99
N GLU A 96 10.83 -1.51 8.77
CA GLU A 96 11.74 -2.57 9.19
C GLU A 96 11.73 -2.78 10.71
N ALA A 97 11.60 -1.73 11.50
CA ALA A 97 11.45 -1.81 12.96
C ALA A 97 10.14 -2.50 13.40
N GLN A 98 9.16 -2.63 12.49
CA GLN A 98 7.89 -3.33 12.72
C GLN A 98 7.83 -4.68 11.99
N GLY A 99 8.96 -5.19 11.48
CA GLY A 99 9.01 -6.46 10.74
C GLY A 99 8.44 -6.38 9.33
N ALA A 100 8.22 -5.16 8.79
CA ALA A 100 7.72 -4.91 7.45
C ALA A 100 8.81 -4.34 6.53
N SER A 101 8.48 -4.13 5.27
CA SER A 101 9.38 -3.58 4.27
C SER A 101 8.66 -2.61 3.32
N LEU A 102 9.40 -1.97 2.42
CA LEU A 102 8.81 -1.16 1.36
C LEU A 102 7.95 -2.00 0.38
N ALA A 103 8.19 -3.31 0.28
CA ALA A 103 7.38 -4.22 -0.55
C ALA A 103 5.94 -4.38 -0.03
N ASP A 104 5.73 -4.14 1.27
CA ASP A 104 4.44 -4.27 1.93
C ASP A 104 3.59 -2.99 1.82
N VAL A 105 4.16 -1.89 1.31
CA VAL A 105 3.42 -0.64 1.11
C VAL A 105 2.31 -0.83 0.08
N VAL A 106 1.07 -0.53 0.49
CA VAL A 106 -0.13 -0.68 -0.34
C VAL A 106 -0.69 0.66 -0.81
N MET A 107 -0.50 1.72 -0.02
CA MET A 107 -0.92 3.08 -0.35
C MET A 107 0.16 4.09 0.04
N MET A 108 0.32 5.12 -0.77
CA MET A 108 1.26 6.22 -0.54
C MET A 108 0.60 7.55 -0.89
N ARG A 109 0.73 8.53 -0.01
CA ARG A 109 0.42 9.94 -0.31
C ARG A 109 1.70 10.74 -0.31
N VAL A 110 1.93 11.49 -1.40
CA VAL A 110 3.09 12.37 -1.58
C VAL A 110 2.58 13.80 -1.66
N LEU A 111 3.04 14.64 -0.75
CA LEU A 111 2.80 16.07 -0.72
C LEU A 111 4.08 16.79 -1.15
N LEU A 112 3.96 17.63 -2.17
CA LEU A 112 5.08 18.40 -2.72
C LEU A 112 4.81 19.90 -2.57
N VAL A 113 5.78 20.62 -2.05
CA VAL A 113 5.77 22.09 -2.12
C VAL A 113 6.36 22.53 -3.46
N GLY A 114 5.86 23.64 -4.00
CA GLY A 114 6.40 24.20 -5.23
C GLY A 114 7.86 24.59 -5.09
N ASP A 115 8.69 24.14 -6.02
CA ASP A 115 10.12 24.45 -6.07
C ASP A 115 10.33 25.87 -6.62
N PRO A 116 10.94 26.79 -5.85
CA PRO A 116 11.26 28.13 -6.35
C PRO A 116 12.11 28.13 -7.64
N ALA A 117 13.03 27.15 -7.76
CA ALA A 117 13.86 26.99 -8.96
C ALA A 117 13.06 26.56 -10.20
N LYS A 118 11.81 26.08 -10.01
CA LYS A 118 10.90 25.65 -11.07
C LYS A 118 9.67 26.55 -11.17
N GLY A 119 9.82 27.83 -10.79
CA GLY A 119 8.74 28.82 -10.86
C GLY A 119 7.58 28.55 -9.92
N GLY A 120 7.81 27.88 -8.81
CA GLY A 120 6.78 27.54 -7.82
C GLY A 120 5.91 26.33 -8.18
N GLN A 121 6.28 25.58 -9.23
CA GLN A 121 5.64 24.31 -9.54
C GLN A 121 6.31 23.16 -8.78
N MET A 122 5.53 22.12 -8.45
CA MET A 122 6.11 20.93 -7.85
C MET A 122 7.10 20.26 -8.79
N ASP A 123 8.24 19.82 -8.28
CA ASP A 123 9.20 19.03 -9.03
C ASP A 123 8.80 17.55 -9.05
N PHE A 124 7.78 17.24 -9.84
CA PHE A 124 7.31 15.86 -10.00
C PHE A 124 8.38 14.95 -10.60
N ALA A 125 9.22 15.46 -11.50
CA ALA A 125 10.29 14.68 -12.14
C ALA A 125 11.36 14.26 -11.11
N GLY A 126 11.86 15.20 -10.32
CA GLY A 126 12.82 14.90 -9.24
C GLY A 126 12.27 13.95 -8.19
N MET A 127 10.99 14.11 -7.80
CA MET A 127 10.32 13.15 -6.94
C MET A 127 10.29 11.76 -7.57
N MET A 128 9.94 11.63 -8.85
CA MET A 128 9.92 10.35 -9.56
C MET A 128 11.30 9.71 -9.72
N GLU A 129 12.36 10.49 -9.87
CA GLU A 129 13.72 9.97 -9.89
C GLU A 129 14.13 9.36 -8.54
N GLY A 130 13.73 9.97 -7.42
CA GLY A 130 13.91 9.41 -6.09
C GLY A 130 13.05 8.15 -5.86
N TYR A 131 11.75 8.22 -6.18
CA TYR A 131 10.79 7.14 -5.99
C TYR A 131 11.20 5.84 -6.72
N ARG A 132 11.64 5.94 -7.98
CA ARG A 132 11.99 4.79 -8.82
C ARG A 132 13.22 4.03 -8.34
N GLN A 133 13.97 4.52 -7.38
CA GLN A 133 15.06 3.77 -6.76
C GLN A 133 14.56 2.70 -5.80
N TYR A 134 13.30 2.80 -5.34
CA TYR A 134 12.74 1.95 -4.30
C TYR A 134 11.52 1.15 -4.74
N PHE A 135 10.73 1.66 -5.69
CA PHE A 135 9.46 1.05 -6.11
C PHE A 135 9.45 0.76 -7.60
N ALA A 136 8.79 -0.32 -7.99
CA ALA A 136 8.71 -0.79 -9.37
C ALA A 136 10.10 -1.08 -9.97
N THR A 137 11.05 -1.53 -9.13
CA THR A 137 12.37 -1.98 -9.55
C THR A 137 12.37 -3.49 -9.78
N GLU A 138 13.43 -4.02 -10.39
CA GLU A 138 13.61 -5.47 -10.53
C GLU A 138 13.72 -6.14 -9.15
N ALA A 139 14.45 -5.53 -8.22
CA ALA A 139 14.63 -6.07 -6.85
C ALA A 139 13.39 -5.91 -5.97
N GLN A 140 12.58 -4.85 -6.19
CA GLN A 140 11.34 -4.60 -5.46
C GLN A 140 10.23 -4.21 -6.47
N PRO A 141 9.53 -5.19 -7.08
CA PRO A 141 8.55 -4.95 -8.14
C PRO A 141 7.20 -4.44 -7.65
N ASN A 142 6.90 -4.54 -6.34
CA ASN A 142 5.64 -4.13 -5.77
C ASN A 142 5.44 -2.62 -5.88
N LYS A 143 4.21 -2.23 -6.24
CA LYS A 143 3.82 -0.84 -6.47
C LYS A 143 2.63 -0.48 -5.60
N PRO A 144 2.71 0.57 -4.77
CA PRO A 144 1.53 1.06 -4.06
C PRO A 144 0.54 1.75 -5.02
N ALA A 145 -0.72 1.82 -4.65
CA ALA A 145 -1.58 2.89 -5.10
C ALA A 145 -1.01 4.22 -4.56
N ARG A 146 -1.03 5.30 -5.38
CA ARG A 146 -0.40 6.56 -4.97
C ARG A 146 -1.18 7.77 -5.45
N ILE A 147 -1.26 8.78 -4.58
CA ILE A 147 -1.62 10.15 -4.95
C ILE A 147 -0.40 11.06 -4.76
N THR A 148 -0.25 12.04 -5.64
CA THR A 148 0.77 13.10 -5.52
C THR A 148 0.09 14.44 -5.77
N SER A 149 0.27 15.39 -4.84
CA SER A 149 -0.37 16.70 -4.89
C SER A 149 0.60 17.78 -4.50
N GLN A 150 0.46 18.97 -5.14
CA GLN A 150 1.14 20.18 -4.66
C GLN A 150 0.37 20.76 -3.49
N VAL A 151 1.11 21.17 -2.45
CA VAL A 151 0.59 21.86 -1.26
C VAL A 151 1.24 23.23 -1.10
N ALA A 152 0.59 24.09 -0.34
CA ALA A 152 1.09 25.47 -0.13
C ALA A 152 2.38 25.53 0.69
N GLY A 153 2.62 24.58 1.58
CA GLY A 153 3.79 24.50 2.45
C GLY A 153 3.79 23.27 3.33
N LEU A 154 4.93 22.97 3.92
CA LEU A 154 5.16 21.96 4.94
C LEU A 154 5.58 22.60 6.26
N VAL A 155 5.86 21.77 7.28
CA VAL A 155 6.10 22.21 8.66
C VAL A 155 7.32 23.13 8.85
N ALA A 156 8.27 23.13 7.91
CA ALA A 156 9.44 24.03 7.97
C ALA A 156 9.83 24.54 6.58
N PRO A 157 10.39 25.78 6.51
CA PRO A 157 10.95 26.31 5.27
C PRO A 157 12.04 25.39 4.69
N GLY A 158 12.06 25.25 3.36
CA GLY A 158 13.01 24.39 2.64
C GLY A 158 12.60 22.93 2.51
N MET A 159 11.60 22.47 3.27
CA MET A 159 10.99 21.16 3.04
C MET A 159 10.08 21.23 1.82
N MET A 160 10.33 20.36 0.84
CA MET A 160 9.56 20.26 -0.40
C MET A 160 8.83 18.92 -0.55
N VAL A 161 9.12 17.94 0.31
CA VAL A 161 8.56 16.58 0.23
C VAL A 161 8.07 16.12 1.59
N GLU A 162 6.84 15.64 1.65
CA GLU A 162 6.32 14.85 2.77
C GLU A 162 5.60 13.62 2.22
N ILE A 163 5.85 12.46 2.82
CA ILE A 163 5.23 11.19 2.38
C ILE A 163 4.66 10.46 3.58
N GLU A 164 3.40 10.02 3.45
CA GLU A 164 2.79 9.03 4.34
C GLU A 164 2.55 7.73 3.58
N VAL A 165 2.57 6.60 4.28
CA VAL A 165 2.27 5.29 3.68
C VAL A 165 1.38 4.44 4.58
N GLN A 166 0.67 3.53 3.94
CA GLN A 166 0.00 2.40 4.58
C GLN A 166 0.65 1.13 4.04
N ALA A 167 1.06 0.25 4.94
CA ALA A 167 1.60 -1.06 4.61
C ALA A 167 0.68 -2.15 5.17
N ALA A 168 0.69 -3.31 4.53
CA ALA A 168 -0.09 -4.47 4.94
C ALA A 168 0.83 -5.68 5.04
N VAL A 169 0.87 -6.32 6.20
CA VAL A 169 1.68 -7.50 6.49
C VAL A 169 0.80 -8.69 6.87
N LYS A 170 1.18 -9.87 6.44
CA LYS A 170 0.50 -11.09 6.88
C LYS A 170 1.03 -11.43 8.27
N PRO A 171 0.17 -11.58 9.29
CA PRO A 171 0.61 -12.01 10.60
C PRO A 171 1.21 -13.42 10.53
N ASP A 172 2.21 -13.68 11.39
CA ASP A 172 2.88 -14.99 11.53
C ASP A 172 1.93 -16.09 12.04
#